data_35225488585adb8bf7f2b62a6e13a944
#
_entry.id   35225488585adb8bf7f2b62a6e13a944
#
_cell.length_a   1.000
_cell.length_b   1.000
_cell.length_c   1.000
_cell.angle_alpha   90.00
_cell.angle_beta   90.00
_cell.angle_gamma   90.00
#
_symmetry.space_group_name_H-M   'P 1'
#
loop_
_entity.id
_entity.type
_entity.pdbx_description
1 polymer ?
#
loop_
_entity_poly.entity_id
_entity_poly.type
_entity_poly.pdbx_seq_one_letter_code
_entity_poly.pdbx_strand_id
1 'polypeptide(L)'
;IFLQDLVSVQTIVKVLGAEIHLVGMTMKPVSTDVSIPVPPTDTRETCQQELDVLFVPRGLMGTTACMNDPAVLTFLTSRASHSRFITSVCTGSLILAAAGLLEGYKATSHWEVVNLLPLMGAIESHERVVQDRNRITGSGVTAGLDFGLTLAAQLRGQPAAEHIQLIIQYAPQPPFHHGDPSEVSKTQMALERSHRTWMDEKALQAAKTAATRLKL
;
A
#
# COMPACT_ATOMS: atom_id res chain seq x y z
N ILE A 1 4.75 10.86 -0.20
CA ILE A 1 3.86 9.97 0.58
C ILE A 1 2.49 10.62 0.72
N PHE A 2 1.42 9.81 0.74
CA PHE A 2 0.11 10.23 1.21
C PHE A 2 0.04 10.06 2.74
N LEU A 3 -0.20 11.15 3.45
CA LEU A 3 -0.16 11.15 4.90
C LEU A 3 -1.24 10.23 5.49
N GLN A 4 -2.44 10.24 4.93
CA GLN A 4 -3.54 9.42 5.42
C GLN A 4 -3.26 7.91 5.30
N ASP A 5 -2.64 7.45 4.20
CA ASP A 5 -2.27 6.04 4.03
C ASP A 5 -1.27 5.59 5.10
N LEU A 6 -0.37 6.49 5.49
CA LEU A 6 0.61 6.22 6.52
C LEU A 6 -0.02 6.20 7.91
N VAL A 7 -0.71 7.27 8.30
CA VAL A 7 -1.19 7.43 9.68
C VAL A 7 -2.35 6.51 10.04
N SER A 8 -3.21 6.13 9.08
CA SER A 8 -4.34 5.23 9.34
C SER A 8 -3.86 3.87 9.85
N VAL A 9 -2.85 3.31 9.22
CA VAL A 9 -2.25 2.02 9.61
C VAL A 9 -1.44 2.18 10.91
N GLN A 10 -0.64 3.24 11.03
CA GLN A 10 0.16 3.50 12.22
C GLN A 10 -0.70 3.65 13.47
N THR A 11 -1.84 4.32 13.39
CA THR A 11 -2.77 4.47 14.50
C THR A 11 -3.19 3.10 15.04
N ILE A 12 -3.54 2.16 14.16
CA ILE A 12 -4.00 0.83 14.55
C ILE A 12 -2.88 0.00 15.14
N VAL A 13 -1.73 -0.08 14.45
CA VAL A 13 -0.61 -0.91 14.93
C VAL A 13 0.03 -0.34 16.19
N LYS A 14 -0.03 0.98 16.40
CA LYS A 14 0.43 1.62 17.64
C LYS A 14 -0.40 1.21 18.86
N VAL A 15 -1.72 1.12 18.70
CA VAL A 15 -2.60 0.60 19.78
C VAL A 15 -2.29 -0.87 20.09
N LEU A 16 -1.84 -1.65 19.11
CA LEU A 16 -1.32 -3.03 19.34
C LEU A 16 -0.01 -3.09 20.13
N GLY A 17 0.65 -1.95 20.37
CA GLY A 17 1.96 -1.87 21.00
C GLY A 17 3.13 -2.12 20.04
N ALA A 18 2.93 -1.97 18.73
CA ALA A 18 3.99 -2.16 17.75
C ALA A 18 5.09 -1.09 17.87
N GLU A 19 6.33 -1.51 17.65
CA GLU A 19 7.44 -0.62 17.32
C GLU A 19 7.37 -0.31 15.82
N ILE A 20 7.44 0.98 15.48
CA ILE A 20 7.24 1.45 14.10
C ILE A 20 8.53 2.06 13.59
N HIS A 21 9.06 1.48 12.52
CA HIS A 21 10.22 1.99 11.78
C HIS A 21 9.77 2.69 10.50
N LEU A 22 9.94 4.00 10.45
CA LEU A 22 9.72 4.81 9.25
C LEU A 22 11.01 4.88 8.44
N VAL A 23 11.11 4.03 7.42
CA VAL A 23 12.34 3.88 6.66
C VAL A 23 12.38 4.86 5.49
N GLY A 24 13.39 5.73 5.49
CA GLY A 24 13.70 6.64 4.40
C GLY A 24 14.96 6.24 3.63
N MET A 25 15.17 6.87 2.46
CA MET A 25 16.44 6.77 1.74
C MET A 25 17.57 7.48 2.49
N THR A 26 17.22 8.49 3.26
CA THR A 26 18.08 9.27 4.16
C THR A 26 17.25 9.68 5.36
N MET A 27 17.87 10.23 6.39
CA MET A 27 17.18 10.80 7.56
C MET A 27 16.50 12.16 7.29
N LYS A 28 16.54 12.66 6.07
CA LYS A 28 15.83 13.90 5.72
C LYS A 28 14.32 13.67 5.72
N PRO A 29 13.54 14.62 6.28
CA PRO A 29 12.08 14.52 6.25
C PRO A 29 11.53 14.37 4.84
N VAL A 30 10.56 13.48 4.68
CA VAL A 30 9.88 13.20 3.40
C VAL A 30 8.62 14.04 3.31
N SER A 31 8.46 14.78 2.22
CA SER A 31 7.25 15.59 1.98
C SER A 31 6.02 14.69 1.77
N THR A 32 4.88 15.15 2.29
CA THR A 32 3.58 14.53 2.07
C THR A 32 2.72 15.35 1.10
N ASP A 33 1.61 14.77 0.67
CA ASP A 33 0.59 15.42 -0.18
C ASP A 33 -0.03 16.67 0.46
N VAL A 34 -0.04 16.75 1.78
CA VAL A 34 -0.56 17.89 2.57
C VAL A 34 0.56 18.82 3.06
N SER A 35 1.76 18.72 2.52
CA SER A 35 2.93 19.55 2.85
C SER A 35 3.42 19.45 4.31
N ILE A 36 2.97 18.45 5.07
CA ILE A 36 3.50 18.14 6.40
C ILE A 36 4.66 17.17 6.23
N PRO A 37 5.91 17.54 6.56
CA PRO A 37 7.05 16.64 6.41
C PRO A 37 7.04 15.57 7.48
N VAL A 38 7.32 14.31 7.08
CA VAL A 38 7.45 13.17 8.00
C VAL A 38 8.93 12.79 8.10
N PRO A 39 9.55 12.91 9.29
CA PRO A 39 10.91 12.47 9.49
C PRO A 39 10.98 10.94 9.53
N PRO A 40 11.91 10.30 8.81
CA PRO A 40 12.20 8.89 9.00
C PRO A 40 12.77 8.62 10.40
N THR A 41 12.55 7.41 10.92
CA THR A 41 13.22 6.92 12.14
C THR A 41 14.47 6.12 11.80
N ASP A 42 14.50 5.57 10.58
CA ASP A 42 15.57 4.70 10.10
C ASP A 42 15.90 4.97 8.64
N THR A 43 17.10 4.57 8.23
CA THR A 43 17.46 4.40 6.83
C THR A 43 17.38 2.91 6.44
N ARG A 44 17.59 2.62 5.17
CA ARG A 44 17.68 1.23 4.69
C ARG A 44 18.79 0.43 5.37
N GLU A 45 19.86 1.11 5.74
CA GLU A 45 21.04 0.54 6.37
C GLU A 45 20.82 0.26 7.87
N THR A 46 20.07 1.14 8.56
CA THR A 46 19.83 1.03 10.01
C THR A 46 18.58 0.24 10.37
N CYS A 47 17.61 0.13 9.45
CA CYS A 47 16.41 -0.66 9.66
C CYS A 47 16.75 -2.13 9.92
N GLN A 48 16.19 -2.68 10.98
CA GLN A 48 16.38 -4.09 11.35
C GLN A 48 15.96 -5.06 10.24
N GLN A 49 16.52 -6.26 10.26
CA GLN A 49 16.34 -7.22 9.19
C GLN A 49 15.06 -8.03 9.35
N GLU A 50 14.74 -8.45 10.57
CA GLU A 50 13.54 -9.20 10.89
C GLU A 50 12.39 -8.27 11.24
N LEU A 51 11.27 -8.43 10.55
CA LEU A 51 10.07 -7.62 10.71
C LEU A 51 8.85 -8.53 10.86
N ASP A 52 7.95 -8.20 11.79
CA ASP A 52 6.63 -8.83 11.77
C ASP A 52 5.84 -8.38 10.54
N VAL A 53 5.96 -7.12 10.15
CA VAL A 53 5.20 -6.52 9.05
C VAL A 53 6.10 -5.60 8.22
N LEU A 54 6.20 -5.88 6.94
CA LEU A 54 6.68 -4.93 5.93
C LEU A 54 5.48 -4.21 5.32
N PHE A 55 5.38 -2.90 5.51
CA PHE A 55 4.27 -2.09 5.00
C PHE A 55 4.73 -1.04 3.99
N VAL A 56 4.08 -1.00 2.83
CA VAL A 56 4.37 -0.04 1.74
C VAL A 56 3.14 0.84 1.49
N PRO A 57 3.19 2.12 1.88
CA PRO A 57 2.11 3.07 1.62
C PRO A 57 2.16 3.63 0.19
N ARG A 58 1.15 4.41 -0.18
CA ARG A 58 1.06 5.14 -1.43
C ARG A 58 2.03 6.32 -1.50
N GLY A 59 2.45 6.67 -2.71
CA GLY A 59 3.33 7.82 -2.94
C GLY A 59 3.11 8.60 -4.24
N LEU A 60 1.98 8.48 -4.96
CA LEU A 60 1.77 9.14 -6.27
C LEU A 60 3.03 9.07 -7.16
N MET A 61 3.68 10.23 -7.39
CA MET A 61 4.96 10.30 -8.11
C MET A 61 6.05 9.46 -7.45
N GLY A 62 6.03 9.34 -6.12
CA GLY A 62 6.94 8.47 -5.38
C GLY A 62 6.74 6.99 -5.68
N THR A 63 5.52 6.54 -6.00
CA THR A 63 5.26 5.16 -6.38
C THR A 63 6.04 4.78 -7.64
N THR A 64 5.91 5.56 -8.71
CA THR A 64 6.62 5.27 -9.97
C THR A 64 8.14 5.43 -9.84
N ALA A 65 8.60 6.36 -9.02
CA ALA A 65 10.02 6.49 -8.70
C ALA A 65 10.55 5.23 -7.99
N CYS A 66 9.85 4.75 -6.95
CA CYS A 66 10.21 3.55 -6.21
C CYS A 66 10.16 2.28 -7.09
N MET A 67 9.19 2.14 -7.99
CA MET A 67 9.10 1.02 -8.93
C MET A 67 10.32 0.92 -9.86
N ASN A 68 10.99 2.04 -10.13
CA ASN A 68 12.16 2.12 -11.00
C ASN A 68 13.50 2.24 -10.24
N ASP A 69 13.48 2.28 -8.91
CA ASP A 69 14.69 2.39 -8.09
C ASP A 69 15.18 1.00 -7.63
N PRO A 70 16.29 0.47 -8.21
CA PRO A 70 16.82 -0.83 -7.84
C PRO A 70 17.15 -0.95 -6.35
N ALA A 71 17.56 0.15 -5.72
CA ALA A 71 17.95 0.13 -4.32
C ALA A 71 16.72 -0.03 -3.39
N VAL A 72 15.58 0.60 -3.75
CA VAL A 72 14.31 0.39 -3.06
C VAL A 72 13.83 -1.04 -3.24
N LEU A 73 13.83 -1.55 -4.47
CA LEU A 73 13.35 -2.91 -4.76
C LEU A 73 14.20 -3.97 -4.06
N THR A 74 15.53 -3.82 -4.05
CA THR A 74 16.45 -4.72 -3.33
C THR A 74 16.20 -4.67 -1.82
N PHE A 75 15.99 -3.49 -1.25
CA PHE A 75 15.64 -3.36 0.16
C PHE A 75 14.34 -4.11 0.48
N LEU A 76 13.28 -3.89 -0.32
CA LEU A 76 12.00 -4.54 -0.10
C LEU A 76 12.08 -6.06 -0.20
N THR A 77 12.78 -6.61 -1.20
CA THR A 77 12.96 -8.06 -1.35
C THR A 77 13.76 -8.65 -0.19
N SER A 78 14.82 -7.96 0.24
CA SER A 78 15.62 -8.38 1.39
C SER A 78 14.79 -8.42 2.68
N ARG A 79 13.98 -7.39 2.96
CA ARG A 79 13.15 -7.37 4.18
C ARG A 79 11.97 -8.33 4.09
N ALA A 80 11.39 -8.50 2.90
CA ALA A 80 10.27 -9.42 2.68
C ALA A 80 10.63 -10.88 2.99
N SER A 81 11.87 -11.30 2.75
CA SER A 81 12.33 -12.67 3.05
C SER A 81 12.38 -12.97 4.57
N HIS A 82 12.37 -11.93 5.41
CA HIS A 82 12.42 -12.03 6.87
C HIS A 82 11.18 -11.40 7.53
N SER A 83 10.12 -11.15 6.75
CA SER A 83 8.88 -10.57 7.25
C SER A 83 7.78 -11.62 7.35
N ARG A 84 7.05 -11.61 8.45
CA ARG A 84 5.88 -12.46 8.63
C ARG A 84 4.76 -12.07 7.66
N PHE A 85 4.49 -10.77 7.52
CA PHE A 85 3.51 -10.23 6.57
C PHE A 85 4.14 -9.18 5.66
N ILE A 86 3.81 -9.23 4.37
CA ILE A 86 4.20 -8.25 3.35
C ILE A 86 2.93 -7.56 2.90
N THR A 87 2.89 -6.25 3.09
CA THR A 87 1.63 -5.53 3.06
C THR A 87 1.73 -4.19 2.37
N SER A 88 0.61 -3.73 1.83
CA SER A 88 0.53 -2.41 1.21
C SER A 88 -0.89 -1.85 1.24
N VAL A 89 -1.00 -0.55 1.04
CA VAL A 89 -2.27 0.14 0.80
C VAL A 89 -2.14 0.97 -0.47
N CYS A 90 -3.24 1.07 -1.21
CA CYS A 90 -3.36 1.93 -2.38
C CYS A 90 -2.31 1.56 -3.47
N THR A 91 -1.61 2.53 -4.04
CA THR A 91 -0.58 2.28 -5.06
C THR A 91 0.72 1.65 -4.53
N GLY A 92 0.83 1.44 -3.20
CA GLY A 92 1.96 0.71 -2.60
C GLY A 92 2.09 -0.73 -3.13
N SER A 93 0.97 -1.35 -3.51
CA SER A 93 0.97 -2.68 -4.12
C SER A 93 1.70 -2.73 -5.47
N LEU A 94 1.72 -1.64 -6.25
CA LEU A 94 2.51 -1.57 -7.48
C LEU A 94 4.01 -1.66 -7.19
N ILE A 95 4.48 -1.08 -6.09
CA ILE A 95 5.89 -1.16 -5.68
C ILE A 95 6.24 -2.59 -5.27
N LEU A 96 5.37 -3.24 -4.49
CA LEU A 96 5.55 -4.66 -4.13
C LEU A 96 5.54 -5.56 -5.37
N ALA A 97 4.61 -5.33 -6.31
CA ALA A 97 4.55 -6.07 -7.57
C ALA A 97 5.81 -5.85 -8.41
N ALA A 98 6.29 -4.59 -8.53
CA ALA A 98 7.53 -4.29 -9.22
C ALA A 98 8.77 -4.94 -8.58
N ALA A 99 8.72 -5.23 -7.28
CA ALA A 99 9.76 -6.00 -6.58
C ALA A 99 9.59 -7.53 -6.73
N GLY A 100 8.59 -8.02 -7.49
CA GLY A 100 8.27 -9.45 -7.65
C GLY A 100 7.59 -10.09 -6.42
N LEU A 101 7.21 -9.28 -5.42
CA LEU A 101 6.70 -9.78 -4.14
C LEU A 101 5.22 -10.18 -4.18
N LEU A 102 4.52 -9.89 -5.29
CA LEU A 102 3.11 -10.24 -5.50
C LEU A 102 2.91 -11.25 -6.65
N GLU A 103 3.96 -11.80 -7.23
CA GLU A 103 3.85 -12.80 -8.30
C GLU A 103 3.10 -14.05 -7.81
N GLY A 104 2.01 -14.42 -8.51
CA GLY A 104 1.14 -15.52 -8.16
C GLY A 104 0.30 -15.32 -6.89
N TYR A 105 0.20 -14.09 -6.38
CA TYR A 105 -0.67 -13.73 -5.26
C TYR A 105 -1.85 -12.90 -5.75
N LYS A 106 -3.03 -13.11 -5.14
CA LYS A 106 -4.14 -12.17 -5.26
C LYS A 106 -3.78 -10.88 -4.55
N ALA A 107 -4.02 -9.75 -5.21
CA ALA A 107 -3.74 -8.43 -4.66
C ALA A 107 -4.72 -7.39 -5.19
N THR A 108 -4.96 -6.36 -4.38
CA THR A 108 -5.70 -5.16 -4.78
C THR A 108 -4.79 -3.93 -4.77
N SER A 109 -5.27 -2.87 -5.37
CA SER A 109 -4.63 -1.56 -5.44
C SER A 109 -5.70 -0.47 -5.51
N HIS A 110 -5.28 0.78 -5.66
CA HIS A 110 -6.21 1.85 -6.02
C HIS A 110 -6.91 1.51 -7.34
N TRP A 111 -8.21 1.77 -7.43
CA TRP A 111 -9.06 1.40 -8.59
C TRP A 111 -8.53 1.90 -9.94
N GLU A 112 -7.82 3.02 -9.96
CA GLU A 112 -7.23 3.58 -11.18
C GLU A 112 -6.13 2.69 -11.79
N VAL A 113 -5.39 1.97 -10.96
CA VAL A 113 -4.15 1.28 -11.35
C VAL A 113 -4.13 -0.20 -11.01
N VAL A 114 -5.20 -0.74 -10.42
CA VAL A 114 -5.27 -2.15 -10.04
C VAL A 114 -5.05 -3.08 -11.23
N ASN A 115 -5.52 -2.69 -12.41
CA ASN A 115 -5.34 -3.39 -13.68
C ASN A 115 -3.88 -3.48 -14.17
N LEU A 116 -2.94 -2.79 -13.53
CA LEU A 116 -1.51 -2.90 -13.83
C LEU A 116 -0.84 -4.05 -13.07
N LEU A 117 -1.46 -4.58 -12.02
CA LEU A 117 -0.93 -5.68 -11.22
C LEU A 117 -0.64 -6.95 -12.05
N PRO A 118 -1.53 -7.38 -12.97
CA PRO A 118 -1.28 -8.55 -13.82
C PRO A 118 -0.04 -8.43 -14.71
N LEU A 119 0.36 -7.23 -15.12
CA LEU A 119 1.58 -7.02 -15.90
C LEU A 119 2.83 -7.45 -15.13
N MET A 120 2.75 -7.47 -13.80
CA MET A 120 3.84 -7.83 -12.88
C MET A 120 3.57 -9.16 -12.16
N GLY A 121 2.74 -10.03 -12.77
CA GLY A 121 2.51 -11.40 -12.31
C GLY A 121 1.53 -11.56 -11.14
N ALA A 122 0.92 -10.50 -10.63
CA ALA A 122 -0.09 -10.62 -9.58
C ALA A 122 -1.48 -10.96 -10.14
N ILE A 123 -2.33 -11.57 -9.33
CA ILE A 123 -3.73 -11.85 -9.65
C ILE A 123 -4.57 -10.67 -9.15
N GLU A 124 -5.16 -9.94 -10.09
CA GLU A 124 -6.00 -8.77 -9.79
C GLU A 124 -7.24 -9.13 -8.97
N SER A 125 -7.54 -8.31 -7.95
CA SER A 125 -8.77 -8.35 -7.17
C SER A 125 -9.27 -6.93 -6.92
N HIS A 126 -10.61 -6.75 -6.93
CA HIS A 126 -11.27 -5.47 -6.67
C HIS A 126 -11.83 -5.37 -5.23
N GLU A 127 -11.53 -6.34 -4.39
CA GLU A 127 -11.93 -6.31 -2.99
C GLU A 127 -11.22 -5.16 -2.26
N ARG A 128 -11.89 -4.60 -1.27
CA ARG A 128 -11.39 -3.48 -0.47
C ARG A 128 -10.13 -3.83 0.32
N VAL A 129 -10.06 -5.06 0.85
CA VAL A 129 -8.87 -5.66 1.48
C VAL A 129 -8.73 -7.08 0.97
N VAL A 130 -7.58 -7.42 0.43
CA VAL A 130 -7.25 -8.76 -0.05
C VAL A 130 -6.18 -9.36 0.83
N GLN A 131 -6.45 -10.55 1.36
CA GLN A 131 -5.46 -11.37 2.02
C GLN A 131 -5.26 -12.64 1.21
N ASP A 132 -4.03 -12.89 0.80
CA ASP A 132 -3.60 -14.15 0.19
C ASP A 132 -2.32 -14.62 0.87
N ARG A 133 -2.44 -15.71 1.61
CA ARG A 133 -1.34 -16.23 2.43
C ARG A 133 -0.79 -15.13 3.36
N ASN A 134 0.47 -14.77 3.24
CA ASN A 134 1.10 -13.70 4.03
C ASN A 134 1.17 -12.35 3.28
N ARG A 135 0.40 -12.17 2.21
CA ARG A 135 0.21 -10.87 1.55
C ARG A 135 -1.11 -10.28 1.97
N ILE A 136 -1.10 -9.02 2.41
CA ILE A 136 -2.34 -8.28 2.71
C ILE A 136 -2.25 -6.94 2.00
N THR A 137 -3.19 -6.68 1.11
CA THR A 137 -3.24 -5.42 0.34
C THR A 137 -4.57 -4.73 0.52
N GLY A 138 -4.54 -3.43 0.75
CA GLY A 138 -5.72 -2.56 0.81
C GLY A 138 -5.88 -1.74 -0.48
N SER A 139 -7.12 -1.48 -0.89
CA SER A 139 -7.45 -0.77 -2.13
C SER A 139 -7.16 0.74 -2.05
N GLY A 140 -8.15 1.58 -1.97
CA GLY A 140 -7.99 3.04 -1.89
C GLY A 140 -7.53 3.54 -0.52
N VAL A 141 -7.27 4.83 -0.44
CA VAL A 141 -6.73 5.54 0.73
C VAL A 141 -7.43 5.17 2.05
N THR A 142 -8.78 5.23 2.06
CA THR A 142 -9.56 4.94 3.27
C THR A 142 -9.62 3.47 3.63
N ALA A 143 -9.27 2.57 2.71
CA ALA A 143 -9.16 1.14 3.00
C ALA A 143 -8.01 0.84 4.00
N GLY A 144 -7.13 1.81 4.25
CA GLY A 144 -6.07 1.69 5.25
C GLY A 144 -6.58 1.38 6.67
N LEU A 145 -7.78 1.85 7.04
CA LEU A 145 -8.40 1.51 8.33
C LEU A 145 -8.89 0.06 8.37
N ASP A 146 -9.63 -0.38 7.34
CA ASP A 146 -10.10 -1.76 7.25
C ASP A 146 -8.93 -2.74 7.14
N PHE A 147 -7.92 -2.40 6.34
CA PHE A 147 -6.67 -3.12 6.21
C PHE A 147 -5.95 -3.24 7.56
N GLY A 148 -5.81 -2.13 8.29
CA GLY A 148 -5.15 -2.12 9.59
C GLY A 148 -5.86 -3.01 10.62
N LEU A 149 -7.19 -3.01 10.66
CA LEU A 149 -7.98 -3.91 11.52
C LEU A 149 -7.85 -5.37 11.10
N THR A 150 -7.83 -5.65 9.79
CA THR A 150 -7.56 -6.99 9.27
C THR A 150 -6.17 -7.48 9.69
N LEU A 151 -5.15 -6.65 9.55
CA LEU A 151 -3.79 -6.93 9.99
C LEU A 151 -3.72 -7.15 11.50
N ALA A 152 -4.41 -6.32 12.29
CA ALA A 152 -4.50 -6.47 13.74
C ALA A 152 -5.08 -7.84 14.15
N ALA A 153 -6.14 -8.27 13.46
CA ALA A 153 -6.73 -9.58 13.68
C ALA A 153 -5.75 -10.72 13.36
N GLN A 154 -4.94 -10.60 12.30
CA GLN A 154 -3.92 -11.58 11.95
C GLN A 154 -2.76 -11.63 12.96
N LEU A 155 -2.42 -10.50 13.58
CA LEU A 155 -1.31 -10.40 14.53
C LEU A 155 -1.69 -10.81 15.94
N ARG A 156 -2.89 -10.48 16.41
CA ARG A 156 -3.33 -10.60 17.82
C ARG A 156 -4.71 -11.18 18.00
N GLY A 157 -5.37 -11.64 16.92
CA GLY A 157 -6.71 -12.21 16.96
C GLY A 157 -7.83 -11.17 16.85
N GLN A 158 -9.01 -11.65 16.48
CA GLN A 158 -10.20 -10.83 16.28
C GLN A 158 -10.58 -9.95 17.50
N PRO A 159 -10.54 -10.45 18.76
CA PRO A 159 -10.89 -9.60 19.92
C PRO A 159 -9.99 -8.36 20.04
N ALA A 160 -8.71 -8.46 19.69
CA ALA A 160 -7.82 -7.31 19.71
C ALA A 160 -8.18 -6.28 18.63
N ALA A 161 -8.53 -6.74 17.43
CA ALA A 161 -8.98 -5.87 16.35
C ALA A 161 -10.29 -5.15 16.68
N GLU A 162 -11.27 -5.86 17.26
CA GLU A 162 -12.55 -5.29 17.73
C GLU A 162 -12.34 -4.25 18.84
N HIS A 163 -11.44 -4.52 19.77
CA HIS A 163 -11.06 -3.57 20.81
C HIS A 163 -10.46 -2.28 20.20
N ILE A 164 -9.57 -2.41 19.23
CA ILE A 164 -8.98 -1.26 18.54
C ILE A 164 -10.07 -0.49 17.78
N GLN A 165 -10.94 -1.19 17.05
CA GLN A 165 -12.05 -0.58 16.32
C GLN A 165 -12.92 0.28 17.23
N LEU A 166 -13.21 -0.18 18.45
CA LEU A 166 -13.96 0.57 19.45
C LEU A 166 -13.17 1.79 19.95
N ILE A 167 -11.87 1.63 20.26
CA ILE A 167 -11.03 2.75 20.75
C ILE A 167 -10.97 3.88 19.74
N ILE A 168 -10.81 3.58 18.45
CA ILE A 168 -10.73 4.59 17.41
C ILE A 168 -12.14 5.02 16.91
N GLN A 169 -13.18 4.43 17.46
CA GLN A 169 -14.59 4.66 17.09
C GLN A 169 -14.84 4.52 15.57
N TYR A 170 -14.23 3.50 14.97
CA TYR A 170 -14.39 3.27 13.54
C TYR A 170 -15.72 2.59 13.22
N ALA A 171 -16.74 3.43 12.97
CA ALA A 171 -18.09 3.04 12.54
C ALA A 171 -18.46 3.89 11.32
N PRO A 172 -17.94 3.59 10.11
CA PRO A 172 -18.06 4.46 8.95
C PRO A 172 -19.50 4.63 8.47
N GLN A 173 -19.90 5.87 8.26
CA GLN A 173 -21.20 6.28 7.70
C GLN A 173 -20.96 7.35 6.63
N PRO A 174 -20.52 6.97 5.43
CA PRO A 174 -20.22 7.94 4.39
C PRO A 174 -21.49 8.66 3.96
N PRO A 175 -21.47 10.01 3.83
CA PRO A 175 -22.65 10.78 3.46
C PRO A 175 -23.05 10.63 1.99
N PHE A 176 -22.18 10.05 1.16
CA PHE A 176 -22.37 9.80 -0.27
C PHE A 176 -21.94 8.38 -0.63
N HIS A 177 -22.47 7.85 -1.76
CA HIS A 177 -22.24 6.46 -2.18
C HIS A 177 -21.29 6.32 -3.39
N HIS A 178 -20.64 7.39 -3.83
CA HIS A 178 -19.68 7.39 -4.95
C HIS A 178 -18.24 7.02 -4.53
N GLY A 179 -18.08 6.30 -3.44
CA GLY A 179 -16.76 5.86 -2.95
C GLY A 179 -16.28 4.54 -3.57
N ASP A 180 -17.20 3.75 -4.12
CA ASP A 180 -16.88 2.52 -4.83
C ASP A 180 -17.03 2.72 -6.35
N PRO A 181 -16.01 2.36 -7.16
CA PRO A 181 -16.09 2.46 -8.62
C PRO A 181 -17.28 1.73 -9.24
N SER A 182 -17.79 0.67 -8.61
CA SER A 182 -18.96 -0.08 -9.09
C SER A 182 -20.27 0.69 -8.96
N GLU A 183 -20.33 1.69 -8.09
CA GLU A 183 -21.50 2.55 -7.84
C GLU A 183 -21.51 3.79 -8.73
N VAL A 184 -20.46 4.00 -9.54
CA VAL A 184 -20.27 5.18 -10.39
C VAL A 184 -20.55 4.86 -11.87
N SER A 185 -21.19 5.76 -12.58
CA SER A 185 -21.46 5.56 -14.02
C SER A 185 -20.16 5.50 -14.84
N LYS A 186 -20.18 4.77 -15.96
CA LYS A 186 -19.05 4.69 -16.90
C LYS A 186 -18.59 6.08 -17.39
N THR A 187 -19.53 7.00 -17.59
CA THR A 187 -19.23 8.37 -18.01
C THR A 187 -18.45 9.13 -16.95
N GLN A 188 -18.89 9.04 -15.69
CA GLN A 188 -18.16 9.66 -14.57
C GLN A 188 -16.78 9.04 -14.40
N MET A 189 -16.67 7.71 -14.47
CA MET A 189 -15.38 7.02 -14.42
C MET A 189 -14.41 7.47 -15.51
N ALA A 190 -14.91 7.65 -16.72
CA ALA A 190 -14.09 8.16 -17.85
C ALA A 190 -13.61 9.59 -17.58
N LEU A 191 -14.48 10.43 -17.02
CA LEU A 191 -14.13 11.80 -16.64
C LEU A 191 -13.03 11.84 -15.57
N GLU A 192 -13.17 11.07 -14.51
CA GLU A 192 -12.15 11.00 -13.44
C GLU A 192 -10.79 10.52 -13.97
N ARG A 193 -10.78 9.50 -14.84
CA ARG A 193 -9.55 9.03 -15.50
C ARG A 193 -8.93 10.11 -16.37
N SER A 194 -9.74 10.91 -17.09
CA SER A 194 -9.22 11.96 -17.97
C SER A 194 -8.42 13.05 -17.25
N HIS A 195 -8.70 13.29 -15.98
CA HIS A 195 -7.99 14.26 -15.16
C HIS A 195 -6.58 13.78 -14.74
N ARG A 196 -6.27 12.49 -14.92
CA ARG A 196 -5.05 11.86 -14.39
C ARG A 196 -4.25 11.08 -15.45
N THR A 197 -4.56 11.23 -16.73
CA THR A 197 -3.97 10.47 -17.85
C THR A 197 -2.45 10.39 -17.79
N TRP A 198 -1.77 11.51 -17.49
CA TRP A 198 -0.32 11.55 -17.41
C TRP A 198 0.28 10.68 -16.28
N MET A 199 -0.47 10.47 -15.18
CA MET A 199 -0.05 9.59 -14.09
C MET A 199 -0.27 8.12 -14.46
N ASP A 200 -1.37 7.83 -15.13
CA ASP A 200 -1.69 6.49 -15.61
C ASP A 200 -0.65 6.03 -16.64
N GLU A 201 -0.22 6.91 -17.55
CA GLU A 201 0.85 6.64 -18.53
C GLU A 201 2.18 6.32 -17.85
N LYS A 202 2.58 7.11 -16.82
CA LYS A 202 3.81 6.87 -16.07
C LYS A 202 3.76 5.56 -15.28
N ALA A 203 2.62 5.27 -14.64
CA ALA A 203 2.44 4.04 -13.90
C ALA A 203 2.47 2.82 -14.84
N LEU A 204 1.82 2.90 -16.00
CA LEU A 204 1.85 1.86 -17.03
C LEU A 204 3.28 1.63 -17.54
N GLN A 205 4.02 2.70 -17.83
CA GLN A 205 5.41 2.58 -18.29
C GLN A 205 6.30 1.92 -17.22
N ALA A 206 6.15 2.32 -15.95
CA ALA A 206 6.89 1.71 -14.85
C ALA A 206 6.52 0.22 -14.68
N ALA A 207 5.24 -0.15 -14.82
CA ALA A 207 4.79 -1.54 -14.76
C ALA A 207 5.39 -2.39 -15.90
N LYS A 208 5.41 -1.87 -17.14
CA LYS A 208 6.06 -2.55 -18.28
C LYS A 208 7.56 -2.73 -18.07
N THR A 209 8.24 -1.73 -17.55
CA THR A 209 9.66 -1.81 -17.19
C THR A 209 9.91 -2.88 -16.12
N ALA A 210 9.04 -2.93 -15.11
CA ALA A 210 9.11 -3.95 -14.08
C ALA A 210 8.86 -5.36 -14.65
N ALA A 211 7.84 -5.55 -15.50
CA ALA A 211 7.56 -6.82 -16.17
C ALA A 211 8.77 -7.35 -16.93
N THR A 212 9.42 -6.50 -17.74
CA THR A 212 10.63 -6.85 -18.47
C THR A 212 11.77 -7.29 -17.53
N ARG A 213 11.95 -6.59 -16.40
CA ARG A 213 12.97 -6.95 -15.39
C ARG A 213 12.65 -8.29 -14.71
N LEU A 214 11.39 -8.57 -14.46
CA LEU A 214 10.90 -9.81 -13.86
C LEU A 214 10.83 -10.99 -14.86
N LYS A 215 11.03 -10.71 -16.15
CA LYS A 215 10.93 -11.70 -17.26
C LYS A 215 9.53 -12.31 -17.41
N LEU A 216 8.51 -11.49 -17.20
CA LEU A 216 7.10 -11.81 -17.38
C LEU A 216 6.57 -11.40 -18.76
#